data_ab581acbb504c4aa9feb332db03ddba6
#
_entry.id   ab581acbb504c4aa9feb332db03ddba6
#
_cell.length_a   1.000
_cell.length_b   1.000
_cell.length_c   1.000
_cell.angle_alpha   90.00
_cell.angle_beta   90.00
_cell.angle_gamma   90.00
#
_symmetry.space_group_name_H-M   'P 1'
#
loop_
_entity.id
_entity.type
_entity.pdbx_description
1 polymer ?
#
loop_
_entity_poly.entity_id
_entity_poly.type
_entity_poly.pdbx_seq_one_letter_code
_entity_poly.pdbx_strand_id
1 'polypeptide(L)'
;MSLNNDTRQNVRSNLDISFSQTGEARTAGREGSESLGRARVPESPAGTDRTMEEIVARENLKEALRRVKANKGGPGVDGITCGQLDDHLKQHWPCIREQLLSGTYRPKPVKRVEIAKPDGGVRKLGIPTVLDRFIQQAVMQVLQQRWDPGISDHSYGFRPGRSAHQAVAQAQRYIAAGYCWLVDLDLEKFFDRVNHDKLMAQIAQRVDDKRLLKLIRAFLNAGVMENGLLSPSVEGTPQGGPLSPLLSNIVLDQLDRELERRGHRYVRYADDRAPRAQKAERLSSA
;
A
#
# COMPACT_ATOMS: atom_id res chain seq x y z
N MET A 1 27.01 34.40 -26.89
CA MET A 1 26.02 34.85 -25.88
C MET A 1 25.71 33.68 -24.99
N SER A 2 26.37 33.68 -23.85
CA SER A 2 26.31 32.62 -22.86
C SER A 2 25.01 32.76 -22.04
N LEU A 3 24.19 31.75 -22.00
CA LEU A 3 23.08 31.67 -21.05
C LEU A 3 23.55 30.89 -19.82
N ASN A 4 23.55 31.59 -18.70
CA ASN A 4 23.95 31.12 -17.40
C ASN A 4 23.10 29.91 -16.94
N ASN A 5 23.82 28.83 -16.71
CA ASN A 5 23.44 27.73 -15.82
C ASN A 5 23.82 28.21 -14.43
N ASP A 6 22.83 28.46 -13.57
CA ASP A 6 22.98 28.26 -12.13
C ASP A 6 21.66 28.58 -11.44
N THR A 7 21.05 27.59 -10.85
CA THR A 7 20.62 27.53 -9.44
C THR A 7 19.76 26.31 -9.24
N ARG A 8 20.37 25.13 -9.20
CA ARG A 8 19.79 23.99 -8.53
C ARG A 8 20.25 23.99 -7.08
N GLN A 9 19.58 24.75 -6.25
CA GLN A 9 19.72 24.59 -4.80
C GLN A 9 18.97 23.32 -4.37
N ASN A 10 19.75 22.29 -4.10
CA ASN A 10 19.32 21.02 -3.53
C ASN A 10 19.06 21.25 -2.02
N VAL A 11 17.88 21.74 -1.66
CA VAL A 11 17.46 21.82 -0.25
C VAL A 11 17.04 20.42 0.19
N ARG A 12 17.98 19.66 0.72
CA ARG A 12 17.70 18.44 1.47
C ARG A 12 17.15 18.84 2.83
N SER A 13 15.84 19.01 2.94
CA SER A 13 15.19 19.09 4.23
C SER A 13 14.85 17.67 4.69
N ASN A 14 15.57 17.18 5.70
CA ASN A 14 15.15 16.04 6.50
C ASN A 14 13.84 16.42 7.21
N LEU A 15 12.71 15.98 6.69
CA LEU A 15 11.45 16.05 7.40
C LEU A 15 11.41 14.89 8.39
N ASP A 16 11.94 15.13 9.59
CA ASP A 16 11.62 14.31 10.75
C ASP A 16 10.13 14.50 11.08
N ILE A 17 9.32 13.54 10.68
CA ILE A 17 7.94 13.46 11.13
C ILE A 17 8.00 12.83 12.53
N SER A 18 8.28 13.63 13.53
CA SER A 18 8.13 13.25 14.93
C SER A 18 6.64 13.10 15.25
N PHE A 19 6.19 11.87 15.42
CA PHE A 19 4.89 11.58 16.01
C PHE A 19 5.02 11.79 17.52
N SER A 20 4.35 12.83 18.05
CA SER A 20 4.25 13.09 19.48
C SER A 20 3.68 11.86 20.18
N GLN A 21 4.48 11.26 21.03
CA GLN A 21 3.99 10.40 22.12
C GLN A 21 3.39 11.32 23.19
N THR A 22 2.11 11.24 23.41
CA THR A 22 1.48 11.71 24.63
C THR A 22 0.82 10.53 25.31
N GLY A 23 1.44 10.08 26.37
CA GLY A 23 0.89 9.12 27.28
C GLY A 23 1.55 9.26 28.63
N GLU A 24 1.10 10.21 29.46
CA GLU A 24 1.29 10.12 30.90
C GLU A 24 -0.04 10.37 31.59
N ALA A 25 -0.43 9.36 32.35
CA ALA A 25 -1.56 9.38 33.26
C ALA A 25 -1.22 10.24 34.49
N ARG A 26 -2.13 11.13 34.88
CA ARG A 26 -2.24 11.62 36.26
C ARG A 26 -3.69 11.62 36.70
N THR A 27 -3.93 10.88 37.75
CA THR A 27 -5.13 10.84 38.58
C THR A 27 -5.29 12.12 39.37
N ALA A 28 -6.50 12.64 39.44
CA ALA A 28 -7.32 12.94 40.62
C ALA A 28 -8.25 14.16 40.42
N GLY A 29 -9.49 14.03 40.91
CA GLY A 29 -10.30 15.18 41.32
C GLY A 29 -11.68 15.29 40.67
N ARG A 30 -12.64 14.95 41.45
CA ARG A 30 -14.11 14.99 41.37
C ARG A 30 -14.75 16.34 40.96
N GLU A 31 -15.95 16.14 40.40
CA GLU A 31 -17.20 16.89 40.47
C GLU A 31 -17.59 17.82 39.31
N GLY A 32 -18.85 17.60 38.85
CA GLY A 32 -19.64 18.57 38.11
C GLY A 32 -20.31 18.03 36.82
N SER A 33 -21.56 17.60 36.99
CA SER A 33 -22.47 17.24 35.92
C SER A 33 -22.71 18.36 34.92
N GLU A 34 -22.72 17.99 33.61
CA GLU A 34 -23.77 18.46 32.70
C GLU A 34 -23.72 17.65 31.40
N SER A 35 -24.84 17.03 31.10
CA SER A 35 -25.06 16.20 29.95
C SER A 35 -25.24 17.06 28.70
N LEU A 36 -24.31 17.01 27.77
CA LEU A 36 -24.53 17.44 26.38
C LEU A 36 -24.48 16.19 25.49
N GLY A 37 -25.61 15.94 24.85
CA GLY A 37 -25.87 14.77 24.05
C GLY A 37 -24.81 14.53 22.97
N ARG A 38 -24.03 13.49 23.15
CA ARG A 38 -23.22 12.90 22.09
C ARG A 38 -24.20 12.30 21.08
N ALA A 39 -24.26 12.89 19.90
CA ALA A 39 -24.87 12.24 18.75
C ALA A 39 -24.24 10.84 18.60
N ARG A 40 -25.01 9.81 18.90
CA ARG A 40 -24.65 8.42 18.61
C ARG A 40 -24.52 8.31 17.10
N VAL A 41 -23.29 8.12 16.64
CA VAL A 41 -23.04 7.50 15.35
C VAL A 41 -23.76 6.15 15.41
N PRO A 42 -24.64 5.80 14.45
CA PRO A 42 -25.33 4.53 14.51
C PRO A 42 -24.28 3.41 14.50
N GLU A 43 -24.23 2.65 15.59
CA GLU A 43 -23.53 1.37 15.62
C GLU A 43 -24.15 0.53 14.50
N SER A 44 -23.40 0.30 13.42
CA SER A 44 -23.74 -0.74 12.46
C SER A 44 -23.91 -2.03 13.26
N PRO A 45 -25.00 -2.80 13.04
CA PRO A 45 -25.18 -4.06 13.74
C PRO A 45 -23.93 -4.90 13.54
N ALA A 46 -23.47 -5.57 14.58
CA ALA A 46 -22.35 -6.50 14.57
C ALA A 46 -22.61 -7.62 13.54
N GLY A 47 -22.50 -7.26 12.26
CA GLY A 47 -22.49 -8.16 11.13
C GLY A 47 -21.15 -8.87 11.18
N THR A 48 -21.20 -10.17 11.35
CA THR A 48 -20.05 -11.05 11.14
C THR A 48 -19.39 -10.62 9.82
N ASP A 49 -18.23 -9.95 9.91
CA ASP A 49 -17.49 -9.56 8.71
C ASP A 49 -17.11 -10.84 7.94
N ARG A 50 -17.79 -11.06 6.82
CA ARG A 50 -17.65 -12.25 5.96
C ARG A 50 -16.58 -12.00 4.89
N THR A 51 -15.63 -11.12 5.14
CA THR A 51 -14.61 -10.75 4.16
C THR A 51 -13.79 -11.96 3.69
N MET A 52 -13.47 -12.88 4.59
CA MET A 52 -12.73 -14.09 4.19
C MET A 52 -13.58 -14.99 3.27
N GLU A 53 -14.89 -15.09 3.50
CA GLU A 53 -15.81 -15.85 2.64
C GLU A 53 -15.91 -15.20 1.23
N GLU A 54 -15.91 -13.87 1.15
CA GLU A 54 -15.87 -13.16 -0.14
C GLU A 54 -14.55 -13.42 -0.88
N ILE A 55 -13.42 -13.44 -0.15
CA ILE A 55 -12.10 -13.73 -0.73
C ILE A 55 -12.06 -15.13 -1.33
N VAL A 56 -12.59 -16.14 -0.61
CA VAL A 56 -12.61 -17.52 -1.09
C VAL A 56 -13.82 -17.86 -1.96
N ALA A 57 -14.64 -16.87 -2.33
CA ALA A 57 -15.76 -17.06 -3.23
C ALA A 57 -15.29 -17.48 -4.63
N ARG A 58 -16.03 -18.39 -5.26
CA ARG A 58 -15.65 -19.00 -6.54
C ARG A 58 -15.33 -18.00 -7.64
N GLU A 59 -16.15 -16.96 -7.78
CA GLU A 59 -15.96 -15.98 -8.85
C GLU A 59 -14.73 -15.09 -8.60
N ASN A 60 -14.47 -14.71 -7.36
CA ASN A 60 -13.26 -13.98 -6.97
C ASN A 60 -11.99 -14.81 -7.24
N LEU A 61 -12.03 -16.11 -6.91
CA LEU A 61 -10.90 -17.01 -7.15
C LEU A 61 -10.64 -17.26 -8.63
N LYS A 62 -11.68 -17.39 -9.46
CA LYS A 62 -11.52 -17.53 -10.92
C LYS A 62 -10.81 -16.32 -11.51
N GLU A 63 -11.21 -15.11 -11.11
CA GLU A 63 -10.57 -13.89 -11.57
C GLU A 63 -9.12 -13.80 -11.07
N ALA A 64 -8.86 -14.15 -9.80
CA ALA A 64 -7.52 -14.19 -9.25
C ALA A 64 -6.61 -15.16 -10.02
N LEU A 65 -7.11 -16.35 -10.31
CA LEU A 65 -6.39 -17.36 -11.10
C LEU A 65 -6.06 -16.85 -12.52
N ARG A 66 -7.05 -16.24 -13.18
CA ARG A 66 -6.87 -15.66 -14.51
C ARG A 66 -5.76 -14.61 -14.53
N ARG A 67 -5.75 -13.69 -13.53
CA ARG A 67 -4.76 -12.61 -13.43
C ARG A 67 -3.36 -13.14 -13.14
N VAL A 68 -3.22 -14.09 -12.22
CA VAL A 68 -1.92 -14.67 -11.89
C VAL A 68 -1.33 -15.42 -13.08
N LYS A 69 -2.16 -16.17 -13.83
CA LYS A 69 -1.71 -16.85 -15.05
C LYS A 69 -1.33 -15.89 -16.17
N ALA A 70 -2.10 -14.82 -16.35
CA ALA A 70 -1.81 -13.79 -17.36
C ALA A 70 -0.49 -13.07 -17.09
N ASN A 71 -0.12 -12.88 -15.83
CA ASN A 71 1.13 -12.21 -15.44
C ASN A 71 2.40 -13.06 -15.68
N LYS A 72 2.28 -14.37 -15.90
CA LYS A 72 3.37 -15.31 -16.25
C LYS A 72 4.62 -15.17 -15.35
N GLY A 73 4.47 -14.75 -14.10
CA GLY A 73 5.58 -14.54 -13.18
C GLY A 73 6.32 -15.84 -12.83
N GLY A 74 7.63 -15.75 -12.59
CA GLY A 74 8.49 -16.89 -12.25
C GLY A 74 8.06 -17.65 -10.98
N PRO A 75 8.57 -18.88 -10.74
CA PRO A 75 8.27 -19.66 -9.54
C PRO A 75 8.90 -19.05 -8.29
N GLY A 76 8.24 -19.28 -7.14
CA GLY A 76 8.78 -18.92 -5.82
C GLY A 76 9.81 -19.93 -5.31
N VAL A 77 9.92 -20.03 -3.99
CA VAL A 77 10.86 -20.96 -3.31
C VAL A 77 10.49 -22.44 -3.50
N ASP A 78 9.24 -22.74 -3.81
CA ASP A 78 8.72 -24.10 -4.03
C ASP A 78 8.90 -24.62 -5.45
N GLY A 79 9.36 -23.78 -6.37
CA GLY A 79 9.56 -24.15 -7.76
C GLY A 79 8.29 -24.34 -8.59
N ILE A 80 7.08 -24.19 -8.00
CA ILE A 80 5.80 -24.35 -8.70
C ILE A 80 5.63 -23.19 -9.69
N THR A 81 5.34 -23.53 -10.94
CA THR A 81 5.09 -22.56 -12.02
C THR A 81 3.61 -22.19 -12.13
N CYS A 82 3.31 -21.10 -12.84
CA CYS A 82 1.92 -20.69 -13.10
C CYS A 82 1.14 -21.76 -13.91
N GLY A 83 1.82 -22.56 -14.73
CA GLY A 83 1.19 -23.66 -15.47
C GLY A 83 0.75 -24.83 -14.59
N GLN A 84 1.46 -25.08 -13.50
CA GLN A 84 1.17 -26.17 -12.55
C GLN A 84 0.15 -25.78 -11.47
N LEU A 85 -0.21 -24.49 -11.38
CA LEU A 85 -1.11 -23.98 -10.33
C LEU A 85 -2.50 -24.66 -10.38
N ASP A 86 -3.06 -24.88 -11.57
CA ASP A 86 -4.40 -25.50 -11.71
C ASP A 86 -4.44 -26.90 -11.10
N ASP A 87 -3.44 -27.72 -11.38
CA ASP A 87 -3.38 -29.09 -10.89
C ASP A 87 -3.07 -29.12 -9.38
N HIS A 88 -2.23 -28.21 -8.93
CA HIS A 88 -1.99 -28.02 -7.50
C HIS A 88 -3.27 -27.64 -6.75
N LEU A 89 -4.06 -26.69 -7.29
CA LEU A 89 -5.32 -26.30 -6.69
C LEU A 89 -6.37 -27.41 -6.71
N LYS A 90 -6.48 -28.19 -7.81
CA LYS A 90 -7.41 -29.35 -7.85
C LYS A 90 -7.15 -30.33 -6.72
N GLN A 91 -5.89 -30.58 -6.38
CA GLN A 91 -5.48 -31.54 -5.38
C GLN A 91 -5.60 -31.01 -3.95
N HIS A 92 -5.25 -29.73 -3.73
CA HIS A 92 -5.02 -29.20 -2.38
C HIS A 92 -6.02 -28.11 -1.95
N TRP A 93 -6.89 -27.63 -2.85
CA TRP A 93 -7.79 -26.53 -2.56
C TRP A 93 -8.70 -26.75 -1.33
N PRO A 94 -9.32 -27.91 -1.09
CA PRO A 94 -10.15 -28.10 0.10
C PRO A 94 -9.38 -27.79 1.40
N CYS A 95 -8.15 -28.30 1.53
CA CYS A 95 -7.30 -28.07 2.68
C CYS A 95 -6.86 -26.59 2.78
N ILE A 96 -6.44 -25.97 1.66
CA ILE A 96 -6.04 -24.56 1.62
C ILE A 96 -7.22 -23.66 2.01
N ARG A 97 -8.40 -23.94 1.49
CA ARG A 97 -9.61 -23.18 1.83
C ARG A 97 -9.96 -23.28 3.32
N GLU A 98 -9.84 -24.45 3.90
CA GLU A 98 -10.05 -24.66 5.34
C GLU A 98 -9.02 -23.86 6.16
N GLN A 99 -7.75 -23.89 5.80
CA GLN A 99 -6.70 -23.09 6.44
C GLN A 99 -6.96 -21.59 6.35
N LEU A 100 -7.46 -21.10 5.23
CA LEU A 100 -7.82 -19.69 5.06
C LEU A 100 -9.01 -19.33 5.96
N LEU A 101 -10.07 -20.13 5.95
CA LEU A 101 -11.28 -19.89 6.75
C LEU A 101 -11.05 -20.04 8.26
N SER A 102 -10.14 -20.91 8.68
CA SER A 102 -9.73 -21.04 10.09
C SER A 102 -8.66 -20.05 10.53
N GLY A 103 -8.08 -19.28 9.59
CA GLY A 103 -6.98 -18.36 9.88
C GLY A 103 -5.67 -19.04 10.25
N THR A 104 -5.46 -20.29 9.80
CA THR A 104 -4.25 -21.08 10.06
C THR A 104 -3.28 -21.13 8.88
N TYR A 105 -3.66 -20.56 7.73
CA TYR A 105 -2.80 -20.52 6.55
C TYR A 105 -1.47 -19.82 6.85
N ARG A 106 -0.37 -20.41 6.37
CA ARG A 106 0.99 -19.90 6.55
C ARG A 106 1.63 -19.69 5.17
N PRO A 107 1.89 -18.43 4.76
CA PRO A 107 2.63 -18.16 3.54
C PRO A 107 4.05 -18.72 3.60
N LYS A 108 4.58 -19.09 2.44
CA LYS A 108 6.00 -19.45 2.31
C LYS A 108 6.86 -18.18 2.18
N PRO A 109 8.16 -18.26 2.54
CA PRO A 109 9.08 -17.14 2.33
C PRO A 109 9.14 -16.70 0.86
N VAL A 110 9.40 -15.42 0.64
CA VAL A 110 9.60 -14.91 -0.71
C VAL A 110 11.02 -15.21 -1.21
N LYS A 111 11.13 -15.63 -2.48
CA LYS A 111 12.43 -15.86 -3.13
C LYS A 111 13.05 -14.51 -3.51
N ARG A 112 14.23 -14.20 -3.00
CA ARG A 112 14.99 -13.00 -3.40
C ARG A 112 15.56 -13.19 -4.80
N VAL A 113 15.38 -12.16 -5.64
CA VAL A 113 16.01 -12.06 -6.96
C VAL A 113 16.52 -10.64 -7.14
N GLU A 114 17.74 -10.52 -7.58
CA GLU A 114 18.36 -9.24 -7.89
C GLU A 114 18.25 -8.95 -9.39
N ILE A 115 17.81 -7.73 -9.72
CA ILE A 115 17.69 -7.24 -11.09
C ILE A 115 18.55 -6.00 -11.21
N ALA A 116 19.46 -5.99 -12.19
CA ALA A 116 20.27 -4.81 -12.51
C ALA A 116 19.36 -3.67 -12.98
N LYS A 117 19.58 -2.46 -12.46
CA LYS A 117 18.94 -1.25 -12.94
C LYS A 117 19.73 -0.67 -14.12
N PRO A 118 19.07 0.08 -15.03
CA PRO A 118 19.77 0.73 -16.15
C PRO A 118 20.83 1.74 -15.72
N ASP A 119 20.71 2.30 -14.53
CA ASP A 119 21.62 3.28 -13.91
C ASP A 119 22.79 2.63 -13.15
N GLY A 120 22.98 1.31 -13.25
CA GLY A 120 24.05 0.55 -12.59
C GLY A 120 23.76 0.11 -11.17
N GLY A 121 22.58 0.41 -10.63
CA GLY A 121 22.14 -0.09 -9.32
C GLY A 121 21.53 -1.48 -9.39
N VAL A 122 21.19 -2.06 -8.22
CA VAL A 122 20.51 -3.35 -8.10
C VAL A 122 19.13 -3.14 -7.44
N ARG A 123 18.11 -3.71 -8.07
CA ARG A 123 16.76 -3.79 -7.48
C ARG A 123 16.53 -5.20 -6.91
N LYS A 124 16.21 -5.26 -5.64
CA LYS A 124 15.91 -6.52 -4.95
C LYS A 124 14.42 -6.82 -5.03
N LEU A 125 14.02 -7.86 -5.75
CA LEU A 125 12.64 -8.32 -5.80
C LEU A 125 12.44 -9.51 -4.88
N GLY A 126 11.26 -9.59 -4.25
CA GLY A 126 10.80 -10.76 -3.51
C GLY A 126 9.70 -11.46 -4.29
N ILE A 127 9.94 -12.65 -4.77
CA ILE A 127 8.98 -13.45 -5.55
C ILE A 127 8.25 -14.41 -4.61
N PRO A 128 6.97 -14.16 -4.26
CA PRO A 128 6.16 -15.11 -3.51
C PRO A 128 5.90 -16.37 -4.34
N THR A 129 5.52 -17.48 -3.69
CA THR A 129 5.06 -18.66 -4.40
C THR A 129 3.86 -18.36 -5.29
N VAL A 130 3.62 -19.17 -6.32
CA VAL A 130 2.47 -18.96 -7.20
C VAL A 130 1.15 -19.08 -6.43
N LEU A 131 1.08 -19.99 -5.47
CA LEU A 131 -0.06 -20.13 -4.57
C LEU A 131 -0.26 -18.87 -3.70
N ASP A 132 0.80 -18.35 -3.08
CA ASP A 132 0.72 -17.12 -2.29
C ASP A 132 0.29 -15.92 -3.15
N ARG A 133 0.81 -15.80 -4.37
CA ARG A 133 0.36 -14.77 -5.33
C ARG A 133 -1.13 -14.90 -5.67
N PHE A 134 -1.62 -16.12 -5.83
CA PHE A 134 -3.03 -16.39 -6.08
C PHE A 134 -3.90 -15.93 -4.90
N ILE A 135 -3.52 -16.27 -3.67
CA ILE A 135 -4.25 -15.85 -2.48
C ILE A 135 -4.16 -14.33 -2.28
N GLN A 136 -2.97 -13.75 -2.43
CA GLN A 136 -2.79 -12.27 -2.36
C GLN A 136 -3.61 -11.55 -3.42
N GLN A 137 -3.72 -12.11 -4.63
CA GLN A 137 -4.54 -11.54 -5.70
C GLN A 137 -6.03 -11.57 -5.33
N ALA A 138 -6.51 -12.68 -4.75
CA ALA A 138 -7.89 -12.80 -4.29
C ALA A 138 -8.20 -11.81 -3.14
N VAL A 139 -7.28 -11.65 -2.19
CA VAL A 139 -7.37 -10.65 -1.11
C VAL A 139 -7.39 -9.24 -1.68
N MET A 140 -6.46 -8.93 -2.58
CA MET A 140 -6.33 -7.60 -3.19
C MET A 140 -7.60 -7.17 -3.91
N GLN A 141 -8.26 -8.07 -4.66
CA GLN A 141 -9.47 -7.75 -5.40
C GLN A 141 -10.61 -7.29 -4.48
N VAL A 142 -10.82 -7.99 -3.37
CA VAL A 142 -11.87 -7.64 -2.39
C VAL A 142 -11.51 -6.36 -1.65
N LEU A 143 -10.29 -6.24 -1.16
CA LEU A 143 -9.86 -5.05 -0.42
C LEU A 143 -9.84 -3.80 -1.32
N GLN A 144 -9.42 -3.92 -2.56
CA GLN A 144 -9.37 -2.79 -3.49
C GLN A 144 -10.75 -2.17 -3.73
N GLN A 145 -11.80 -2.98 -3.85
CA GLN A 145 -13.17 -2.49 -3.99
C GLN A 145 -13.62 -1.66 -2.76
N ARG A 146 -13.14 -2.02 -1.57
CA ARG A 146 -13.48 -1.32 -0.31
C ARG A 146 -12.64 -0.06 -0.10
N TRP A 147 -11.38 -0.05 -0.56
CA TRP A 147 -10.44 1.07 -0.31
C TRP A 147 -10.45 2.11 -1.41
N ASP A 148 -10.53 1.70 -2.68
CA ASP A 148 -10.34 2.59 -3.81
C ASP A 148 -11.27 3.82 -3.82
N PRO A 149 -12.58 3.71 -3.44
CA PRO A 149 -13.46 4.87 -3.38
C PRO A 149 -13.04 5.93 -2.34
N GLY A 150 -12.26 5.55 -1.35
CA GLY A 150 -11.81 6.46 -0.30
C GLY A 150 -10.39 6.99 -0.48
N ILE A 151 -9.65 6.55 -1.50
CA ILE A 151 -8.30 7.04 -1.80
C ILE A 151 -8.40 8.38 -2.53
N SER A 152 -7.50 9.31 -2.19
CA SER A 152 -7.43 10.64 -2.82
C SER A 152 -7.54 10.62 -4.35
N ASP A 153 -8.27 11.57 -4.91
CA ASP A 153 -8.39 11.74 -6.36
C ASP A 153 -7.07 12.16 -7.03
N HIS A 154 -6.12 12.63 -6.26
CA HIS A 154 -4.78 13.01 -6.71
C HIS A 154 -3.77 11.85 -6.69
N SER A 155 -4.22 10.64 -6.29
CA SER A 155 -3.45 9.40 -6.33
C SER A 155 -3.84 8.58 -7.57
N TYR A 156 -2.88 8.25 -8.42
CA TYR A 156 -3.11 7.60 -9.72
C TYR A 156 -2.47 6.21 -9.84
N GLY A 157 -1.39 5.94 -9.14
CA GLY A 157 -0.66 4.68 -9.24
C GLY A 157 -1.39 3.50 -8.61
N PHE A 158 -1.33 2.33 -9.24
CA PHE A 158 -1.89 1.07 -8.75
C PHE A 158 -3.39 1.07 -8.48
N ARG A 159 -4.15 1.94 -9.17
CA ARG A 159 -5.60 2.06 -9.00
C ARG A 159 -6.36 1.68 -10.27
N PRO A 160 -7.55 1.04 -10.14
CA PRO A 160 -8.40 0.74 -11.29
C PRO A 160 -8.84 2.04 -12.00
N GLY A 161 -8.80 2.03 -13.32
CA GLY A 161 -9.26 3.19 -14.12
C GLY A 161 -8.37 4.43 -14.03
N ARG A 162 -7.23 4.38 -13.33
CA ARG A 162 -6.25 5.45 -13.24
C ARG A 162 -4.98 5.11 -14.02
N SER A 163 -4.28 6.13 -14.53
CA SER A 163 -3.08 5.94 -15.35
C SER A 163 -2.05 7.06 -15.14
N ALA A 164 -0.80 6.81 -15.54
CA ALA A 164 0.26 7.81 -15.51
C ALA A 164 -0.08 9.02 -16.40
N HIS A 165 -0.73 8.81 -17.55
CA HIS A 165 -1.15 9.90 -18.43
C HIS A 165 -2.14 10.86 -17.75
N GLN A 166 -3.07 10.32 -16.95
CA GLN A 166 -4.00 11.17 -16.18
C GLN A 166 -3.27 11.96 -15.11
N ALA A 167 -2.26 11.37 -14.46
CA ALA A 167 -1.40 12.04 -13.49
C ALA A 167 -0.67 13.23 -14.13
N VAL A 168 -0.03 12.99 -15.29
CA VAL A 168 0.66 14.04 -16.06
C VAL A 168 -0.31 15.14 -16.50
N ALA A 169 -1.48 14.76 -17.03
CA ALA A 169 -2.50 15.74 -17.43
C ALA A 169 -2.96 16.63 -16.25
N GLN A 170 -3.07 16.07 -15.06
CA GLN A 170 -3.42 16.83 -13.86
C GLN A 170 -2.28 17.77 -13.43
N ALA A 171 -1.02 17.33 -13.51
CA ALA A 171 0.15 18.19 -13.27
C ALA A 171 0.19 19.38 -14.27
N GLN A 172 -0.06 19.11 -15.54
CA GLN A 172 -0.15 20.18 -16.58
C GLN A 172 -1.25 21.20 -16.26
N ARG A 173 -2.43 20.77 -15.78
CA ARG A 173 -3.50 21.70 -15.36
C ARG A 173 -3.05 22.62 -14.22
N TYR A 174 -2.30 22.09 -13.24
CA TYR A 174 -1.75 22.93 -12.16
C TYR A 174 -0.75 23.96 -12.68
N ILE A 175 0.15 23.56 -13.59
CA ILE A 175 1.11 24.48 -14.20
C ILE A 175 0.37 25.57 -14.99
N ALA A 176 -0.64 25.20 -15.80
CA ALA A 176 -1.46 26.16 -16.56
C ALA A 176 -2.25 27.11 -15.64
N ALA A 177 -2.62 26.68 -14.43
CA ALA A 177 -3.27 27.50 -13.42
C ALA A 177 -2.29 28.44 -12.66
N GLY A 178 -1.01 28.50 -13.06
CA GLY A 178 0.00 29.41 -12.51
C GLY A 178 0.80 28.85 -11.33
N TYR A 179 0.75 27.55 -11.06
CA TYR A 179 1.61 26.92 -10.05
C TYR A 179 2.98 26.63 -10.67
N CYS A 180 3.95 27.52 -10.48
CA CYS A 180 5.26 27.47 -11.14
C CYS A 180 6.35 26.75 -10.32
N TRP A 181 6.16 26.63 -9.01
CA TRP A 181 7.12 25.95 -8.14
C TRP A 181 6.75 24.48 -7.97
N LEU A 182 7.69 23.63 -8.28
CA LEU A 182 7.59 22.19 -8.28
C LEU A 182 8.51 21.62 -7.20
N VAL A 183 7.98 20.78 -6.29
CA VAL A 183 8.77 20.05 -5.31
C VAL A 183 8.61 18.56 -5.60
N ASP A 184 9.66 17.91 -6.05
CA ASP A 184 9.68 16.46 -6.25
C ASP A 184 10.04 15.76 -4.93
N LEU A 185 9.21 14.79 -4.54
CA LEU A 185 9.37 14.02 -3.32
C LEU A 185 9.53 12.55 -3.68
N ASP A 186 10.72 12.02 -3.51
CA ASP A 186 11.00 10.59 -3.58
C ASP A 186 11.07 9.98 -2.17
N LEU A 187 10.42 8.85 -1.97
CA LEU A 187 10.44 8.11 -0.71
C LEU A 187 11.48 7.00 -0.80
N GLU A 188 12.69 7.30 -0.30
CA GLU A 188 13.80 6.35 -0.33
C GLU A 188 13.42 4.99 0.27
N LYS A 189 13.50 3.94 -0.56
CA LYS A 189 13.22 2.55 -0.17
C LYS A 189 11.86 2.37 0.51
N PHE A 190 10.83 3.08 0.03
CA PHE A 190 9.51 3.08 0.66
C PHE A 190 9.00 1.67 0.96
N PHE A 191 9.02 0.76 -0.04
CA PHE A 191 8.54 -0.61 0.14
C PHE A 191 9.33 -1.41 1.18
N ASP A 192 10.60 -1.08 1.39
CA ASP A 192 11.48 -1.78 2.35
C ASP A 192 11.35 -1.25 3.78
N ARG A 193 10.69 -0.08 3.96
CA ARG A 193 10.59 0.63 5.25
C ARG A 193 9.16 0.76 5.80
N VAL A 194 8.17 0.12 5.17
CA VAL A 194 6.80 0.14 5.67
C VAL A 194 6.73 -0.53 7.04
N ASN A 195 6.33 0.23 8.05
CA ASN A 195 6.12 -0.30 9.39
C ASN A 195 4.86 -1.17 9.43
N HIS A 196 5.03 -2.44 9.75
CA HIS A 196 3.94 -3.43 9.75
C HIS A 196 2.83 -3.08 10.73
N ASP A 197 3.15 -2.57 11.92
CA ASP A 197 2.16 -2.29 12.96
C ASP A 197 1.29 -1.09 12.58
N LYS A 198 1.91 -0.02 12.04
CA LYS A 198 1.18 1.13 11.53
C LYS A 198 0.27 0.77 10.36
N LEU A 199 0.78 -0.02 9.41
CA LEU A 199 -0.03 -0.52 8.29
C LEU A 199 -1.21 -1.37 8.78
N MET A 200 -0.97 -2.32 9.69
CA MET A 200 -2.02 -3.18 10.22
C MET A 200 -3.05 -2.39 11.02
N ALA A 201 -2.65 -1.37 11.77
CA ALA A 201 -3.58 -0.49 12.48
C ALA A 201 -4.51 0.27 11.49
N GLN A 202 -3.98 0.73 10.34
CA GLN A 202 -4.80 1.37 9.31
C GLN A 202 -5.78 0.37 8.65
N ILE A 203 -5.33 -0.85 8.36
CA ILE A 203 -6.20 -1.87 7.79
C ILE A 203 -7.31 -2.24 8.76
N ALA A 204 -7.00 -2.39 10.04
CA ALA A 204 -7.97 -2.73 11.09
C ALA A 204 -9.06 -1.66 11.33
N GLN A 205 -8.88 -0.43 10.83
CA GLN A 205 -9.94 0.58 10.87
C GLN A 205 -11.11 0.29 9.93
N ARG A 206 -10.92 -0.58 8.93
CA ARG A 206 -11.93 -0.91 7.91
C ARG A 206 -12.16 -2.41 7.72
N VAL A 207 -11.40 -3.25 8.41
CA VAL A 207 -11.50 -4.72 8.36
C VAL A 207 -11.63 -5.26 9.76
N ASP A 208 -12.79 -5.86 10.07
CA ASP A 208 -13.06 -6.51 11.36
C ASP A 208 -12.72 -8.00 11.34
N ASP A 209 -12.55 -8.61 10.14
CA ASP A 209 -12.23 -10.03 10.02
C ASP A 209 -10.82 -10.34 10.52
N LYS A 210 -10.74 -10.87 11.74
CA LYS A 210 -9.45 -11.21 12.38
C LYS A 210 -8.65 -12.25 11.59
N ARG A 211 -9.33 -13.13 10.81
CA ARG A 211 -8.68 -14.14 9.97
C ARG A 211 -7.91 -13.44 8.82
N LEU A 212 -8.54 -12.43 8.20
CA LEU A 212 -7.92 -11.64 7.15
C LEU A 212 -6.77 -10.79 7.68
N LEU A 213 -6.95 -10.12 8.82
CA LEU A 213 -5.86 -9.36 9.45
C LEU A 213 -4.66 -10.25 9.75
N LYS A 214 -4.90 -11.46 10.28
CA LYS A 214 -3.84 -12.45 10.54
C LYS A 214 -3.16 -12.92 9.26
N LEU A 215 -3.90 -13.12 8.18
CA LEU A 215 -3.38 -13.53 6.89
C LEU A 215 -2.49 -12.42 6.28
N ILE A 216 -2.94 -11.17 6.29
CA ILE A 216 -2.14 -10.03 5.79
C ILE A 216 -0.85 -9.92 6.61
N ARG A 217 -0.94 -9.98 7.94
CA ARG A 217 0.25 -9.96 8.81
C ARG A 217 1.19 -11.13 8.51
N ALA A 218 0.66 -12.31 8.22
CA ALA A 218 1.47 -13.48 7.87
C ALA A 218 2.21 -13.26 6.53
N PHE A 219 1.59 -12.62 5.54
CA PHE A 219 2.28 -12.23 4.29
C PHE A 219 3.40 -11.22 4.53
N LEU A 220 3.19 -10.23 5.40
CA LEU A 220 4.23 -9.26 5.75
C LEU A 220 5.42 -9.92 6.45
N ASN A 221 5.16 -10.89 7.31
CA ASN A 221 6.16 -11.58 8.12
C ASN A 221 6.73 -12.86 7.47
N ALA A 222 6.36 -13.17 6.22
CA ALA A 222 6.73 -14.44 5.56
C ALA A 222 8.25 -14.67 5.44
N GLY A 223 9.04 -13.60 5.58
CA GLY A 223 10.49 -13.65 5.45
C GLY A 223 10.96 -13.72 4.00
N VAL A 224 12.26 -13.61 3.85
CA VAL A 224 12.93 -13.60 2.55
C VAL A 224 13.96 -14.74 2.51
N MET A 225 13.91 -15.54 1.47
CA MET A 225 14.90 -16.58 1.21
C MET A 225 15.89 -16.10 0.15
N GLU A 226 17.16 -16.03 0.55
CA GLU A 226 18.28 -15.62 -0.30
C GLU A 226 19.38 -16.68 -0.18
N ASN A 227 19.80 -17.28 -1.28
CA ASN A 227 20.85 -18.32 -1.31
C ASN A 227 20.63 -19.47 -0.30
N GLY A 228 19.39 -19.87 -0.08
CA GLY A 228 19.03 -20.93 0.86
C GLY A 228 18.94 -20.50 2.33
N LEU A 229 19.27 -19.25 2.64
CA LEU A 229 19.14 -18.68 3.99
C LEU A 229 17.83 -17.92 4.14
N LEU A 230 17.10 -18.17 5.23
CA LEU A 230 15.88 -17.49 5.59
C LEU A 230 16.17 -16.29 6.49
N SER A 231 15.83 -15.09 6.03
CA SER A 231 15.88 -13.87 6.81
C SER A 231 14.47 -13.44 7.21
N PRO A 232 14.22 -13.07 8.48
CA PRO A 232 12.92 -12.56 8.90
C PRO A 232 12.64 -11.19 8.24
N SER A 233 11.36 -10.91 7.96
CA SER A 233 10.89 -9.60 7.53
C SER A 233 10.24 -8.91 8.73
N VAL A 234 10.89 -7.89 9.30
CA VAL A 234 10.39 -7.12 10.45
C VAL A 234 9.72 -5.81 10.00
N GLU A 235 10.06 -5.35 8.82
CA GLU A 235 9.49 -4.17 8.17
C GLU A 235 9.46 -4.37 6.64
N GLY A 236 8.75 -3.49 5.94
CA GLY A 236 8.64 -3.51 4.50
C GLY A 236 7.54 -4.43 3.96
N THR A 237 7.21 -4.22 2.71
CA THR A 237 6.31 -5.09 1.93
C THR A 237 7.10 -5.71 0.78
N PRO A 238 7.00 -7.04 0.55
CA PRO A 238 7.76 -7.67 -0.52
C PRO A 238 7.46 -7.03 -1.89
N GLN A 239 8.48 -6.51 -2.57
CA GLN A 239 8.33 -6.00 -3.93
C GLN A 239 8.15 -7.18 -4.89
N GLY A 240 6.92 -7.41 -5.38
CA GLY A 240 6.60 -8.48 -6.33
C GLY A 240 5.34 -9.26 -6.00
N GLY A 241 4.74 -9.05 -4.84
CA GLY A 241 3.42 -9.59 -4.49
C GLY A 241 2.27 -8.74 -5.03
N PRO A 242 1.13 -9.34 -5.44
CA PRO A 242 -0.03 -8.59 -5.93
C PRO A 242 -0.66 -7.64 -4.89
N LEU A 243 -0.50 -7.94 -3.61
CA LEU A 243 -1.09 -7.17 -2.51
C LEU A 243 -0.31 -5.88 -2.18
N SER A 244 1.01 -5.87 -2.38
CA SER A 244 1.89 -4.77 -1.97
C SER A 244 1.51 -3.40 -2.57
N PRO A 245 1.07 -3.28 -3.84
CA PRO A 245 0.61 -2.01 -4.40
C PRO A 245 -0.59 -1.40 -3.67
N LEU A 246 -1.55 -2.22 -3.26
CA LEU A 246 -2.69 -1.75 -2.48
C LEU A 246 -2.26 -1.32 -1.08
N LEU A 247 -1.41 -2.12 -0.42
CA LEU A 247 -0.89 -1.78 0.91
C LEU A 247 -0.10 -0.47 0.89
N SER A 248 0.67 -0.21 -0.17
CA SER A 248 1.36 1.07 -0.33
C SER A 248 0.39 2.25 -0.43
N ASN A 249 -0.69 2.11 -1.20
CA ASN A 249 -1.71 3.14 -1.30
C ASN A 249 -2.42 3.39 0.04
N ILE A 250 -2.68 2.35 0.84
CA ILE A 250 -3.25 2.49 2.18
C ILE A 250 -2.34 3.32 3.09
N VAL A 251 -1.04 3.02 3.11
CA VAL A 251 -0.06 3.78 3.92
C VAL A 251 0.02 5.24 3.46
N LEU A 252 0.07 5.46 2.16
CA LEU A 252 0.28 6.78 1.57
C LEU A 252 -0.97 7.67 1.60
N ASP A 253 -2.18 7.10 1.77
CA ASP A 253 -3.43 7.86 1.88
C ASP A 253 -3.40 8.87 3.04
N GLN A 254 -2.73 8.56 4.15
CA GLN A 254 -2.58 9.49 5.27
C GLN A 254 -1.83 10.77 4.86
N LEU A 255 -0.77 10.60 4.08
CA LEU A 255 0.01 11.74 3.59
C LEU A 255 -0.76 12.49 2.51
N ASP A 256 -1.49 11.79 1.65
CA ASP A 256 -2.37 12.40 0.65
C ASP A 256 -3.41 13.30 1.33
N ARG A 257 -4.09 12.80 2.37
CA ARG A 257 -5.06 13.57 3.16
C ARG A 257 -4.45 14.77 3.88
N GLU A 258 -3.24 14.63 4.40
CA GLU A 258 -2.55 15.74 5.06
C GLU A 258 -2.15 16.84 4.06
N LEU A 259 -1.74 16.47 2.85
CA LEU A 259 -1.48 17.43 1.78
C LEU A 259 -2.77 18.17 1.36
N GLU A 260 -3.88 17.45 1.24
CA GLU A 260 -5.20 18.03 0.94
C GLU A 260 -5.65 18.98 2.05
N ARG A 261 -5.54 18.56 3.31
CA ARG A 261 -5.90 19.38 4.47
C ARG A 261 -5.12 20.70 4.53
N ARG A 262 -3.85 20.69 4.09
CA ARG A 262 -3.00 21.88 3.97
C ARG A 262 -3.24 22.69 2.70
N GLY A 263 -4.15 22.26 1.83
CA GLY A 263 -4.47 22.96 0.58
C GLY A 263 -3.39 22.83 -0.50
N HIS A 264 -2.48 21.84 -0.38
CA HIS A 264 -1.44 21.63 -1.39
C HIS A 264 -2.00 20.98 -2.64
N ARG A 265 -1.55 21.45 -3.80
CA ARG A 265 -1.80 20.80 -5.08
C ARG A 265 -0.70 19.78 -5.33
N TYR A 266 -1.06 18.52 -5.50
CA TYR A 266 -0.11 17.44 -5.72
C TYR A 266 -0.67 16.40 -6.69
N VAL A 267 0.22 15.57 -7.20
CA VAL A 267 -0.09 14.39 -7.98
C VAL A 267 0.79 13.27 -7.48
N ARG A 268 0.24 12.12 -7.17
CA ARG A 268 1.00 10.94 -6.76
C ARG A 268 0.81 9.79 -7.75
N TYR A 269 1.91 9.18 -8.18
CA TYR A 269 1.88 7.95 -8.95
C TYR A 269 2.70 6.88 -8.24
N ALA A 270 2.03 5.92 -7.58
CA ALA A 270 2.64 4.92 -6.69
C ALA A 270 3.40 5.56 -5.51
N ASP A 271 4.68 5.25 -5.34
CA ASP A 271 5.63 5.85 -4.41
C ASP A 271 6.29 7.12 -4.97
N ASP A 272 6.26 7.33 -6.30
CA ASP A 272 6.72 8.54 -6.93
C ASP A 272 5.69 9.68 -6.77
N ARG A 273 6.16 10.84 -6.44
CA ARG A 273 5.34 12.05 -6.33
C ARG A 273 5.85 13.12 -7.26
N ALA A 274 5.00 13.52 -8.18
CA ALA A 274 5.14 14.79 -8.83
C ALA A 274 4.55 15.86 -7.90
N PRO A 275 5.04 17.04 -7.97
CA PRO A 275 5.47 17.95 -6.96
C PRO A 275 4.38 18.84 -6.38
N ARG A 276 4.72 19.40 -5.24
CA ARG A 276 4.01 20.48 -4.58
C ARG A 276 4.11 21.74 -5.45
N ALA A 277 3.05 22.08 -6.17
CA ALA A 277 2.98 23.34 -6.90
C ALA A 277 2.57 24.46 -5.91
N GLN A 278 3.43 25.46 -5.72
CA GLN A 278 3.06 26.72 -5.07
C GLN A 278 2.75 27.74 -6.14
N LYS A 279 1.64 28.49 -5.96
CA LYS A 279 1.31 29.62 -6.81
C LYS A 279 2.33 30.71 -6.55
N ALA A 280 2.98 31.21 -7.60
CA ALA A 280 3.79 32.42 -7.46
C ALA A 280 2.86 33.58 -7.08
N GLU A 281 2.96 34.09 -5.87
CA GLU A 281 2.41 35.37 -5.53
C GLU A 281 3.17 36.40 -6.35
N ARG A 282 2.49 37.08 -7.26
CA ARG A 282 3.04 38.30 -7.87
C ARG A 282 3.25 39.27 -6.72
N LEU A 283 4.49 39.48 -6.31
CA LEU A 283 4.88 40.68 -5.61
C LEU A 283 4.57 41.82 -6.57
N SER A 284 3.43 42.45 -6.39
CA SER A 284 3.15 43.73 -6.97
C SER A 284 4.11 44.72 -6.30
N SER A 285 5.20 45.03 -6.97
CA SER A 285 6.03 46.16 -6.65
C SER A 285 5.16 47.43 -6.76
N ALA A 286 4.88 48.04 -5.63
CA ALA A 286 4.43 49.39 -5.56
C ALA A 286 5.57 50.35 -5.96
#